data_ee1ddabb3fd6830086f8406d7caa8839
#
_entry.id   ee1ddabb3fd6830086f8406d7caa8839
#
_cell.length_a   1.000
_cell.length_b   1.000
_cell.length_c   1.000
_cell.angle_alpha   90.00
_cell.angle_beta   90.00
_cell.angle_gamma   90.00
#
_symmetry.space_group_name_H-M   'P 1'
#
loop_
_entity.id
_entity.type
_entity.pdbx_description
1 polymer ?
#
loop_
_entity_poly.entity_id
_entity_poly.type
_entity_poly.pdbx_seq_one_letter_code
_entity_poly.pdbx_strand_id
1 'polypeptide(L)'
;NPYVLGTLGAGETRTILVRGIVSPQAEGTITNTAVATSTTPDTNPGDNTNTIETPVVQSADLSITKTACPECAVRCQMLTYTLTVYNAGPGTAEQVTITDMAPEELLRVGYSTDCGMRWQMWQGSYLVGSLAPGEAVTVLVSGIVDPCAAGPIVNTAAVSSSTPDLNPANNTMTIITEIQNPCCCC
;
A
#
# COMPACT_ATOMS: atom_id res chain seq x y z
N ASN A 1 10.92 15.32 -33.47
CA ASN A 1 11.88 15.94 -34.39
C ASN A 1 13.29 15.57 -33.93
N PRO A 2 14.21 15.20 -34.86
CA PRO A 2 15.60 14.90 -34.50
C PRO A 2 16.29 16.16 -33.94
N TYR A 3 17.21 15.94 -32.99
CA TYR A 3 18.06 17.01 -32.48
C TYR A 3 19.29 17.17 -33.39
N VAL A 4 19.56 18.38 -33.83
CA VAL A 4 20.72 18.66 -34.70
C VAL A 4 21.90 19.07 -33.85
N LEU A 5 22.94 18.22 -33.77
CA LEU A 5 24.18 18.46 -33.04
C LEU A 5 25.12 19.47 -33.70
N GLY A 6 24.98 19.65 -35.04
CA GLY A 6 25.93 20.38 -35.87
C GLY A 6 27.19 19.54 -36.19
N THR A 7 28.33 20.19 -36.34
CA THR A 7 29.58 19.52 -36.65
C THR A 7 30.22 18.93 -35.37
N LEU A 8 30.66 17.69 -35.48
CA LEU A 8 31.42 16.98 -34.45
C LEU A 8 32.83 16.66 -34.98
N GLY A 9 33.84 17.21 -34.36
CA GLY A 9 35.25 16.98 -34.71
C GLY A 9 35.72 15.59 -34.34
N ALA A 10 36.81 15.12 -34.95
CA ALA A 10 37.41 13.84 -34.64
C ALA A 10 37.85 13.78 -33.13
N GLY A 11 37.38 12.75 -32.44
CA GLY A 11 37.60 12.58 -30.98
C GLY A 11 36.71 13.44 -30.09
N GLU A 12 35.81 14.23 -30.66
CA GLU A 12 34.88 15.06 -29.89
C GLU A 12 33.66 14.24 -29.45
N THR A 13 33.17 14.49 -28.22
CA THR A 13 31.99 13.86 -27.64
C THR A 13 30.95 14.92 -27.28
N ARG A 14 29.68 14.62 -27.57
CA ARG A 14 28.54 15.42 -27.16
C ARG A 14 27.56 14.54 -26.40
N THR A 15 27.07 15.04 -25.27
CA THR A 15 26.10 14.35 -24.43
C THR A 15 24.76 15.07 -24.53
N ILE A 16 23.71 14.29 -24.77
CA ILE A 16 22.32 14.75 -24.73
C ILE A 16 21.62 13.97 -23.62
N LEU A 17 20.95 14.70 -22.72
CA LEU A 17 20.13 14.11 -21.67
C LEU A 17 18.68 14.16 -22.10
N VAL A 18 18.05 12.99 -22.18
CA VAL A 18 16.58 12.84 -22.42
C VAL A 18 15.96 12.34 -21.14
N ARG A 19 14.87 13.00 -20.70
CA ARG A 19 14.13 12.61 -19.49
C ARG A 19 12.62 12.67 -19.75
N GLY A 20 11.88 11.82 -19.06
CA GLY A 20 10.42 11.80 -19.06
C GLY A 20 9.89 11.29 -17.73
N ILE A 21 8.59 11.46 -17.49
CA ILE A 21 7.87 10.87 -16.37
C ILE A 21 7.23 9.58 -16.88
N VAL A 22 7.45 8.48 -16.18
CA VAL A 22 6.79 7.20 -16.47
C VAL A 22 5.31 7.32 -16.12
N SER A 23 4.44 6.93 -17.06
CA SER A 23 2.99 6.90 -16.79
C SER A 23 2.66 5.96 -15.63
N PRO A 24 1.75 6.33 -14.72
CA PRO A 24 1.26 5.43 -13.68
C PRO A 24 0.65 4.12 -14.21
N GLN A 25 0.14 4.14 -15.46
CA GLN A 25 -0.45 2.97 -16.13
C GLN A 25 0.56 2.21 -17.01
N ALA A 26 1.85 2.63 -17.01
CA ALA A 26 2.87 1.93 -17.80
C ALA A 26 3.11 0.53 -17.24
N GLU A 27 3.16 -0.46 -18.12
CA GLU A 27 3.39 -1.87 -17.80
C GLU A 27 4.48 -2.44 -18.71
N GLY A 28 5.10 -3.55 -18.26
CA GLY A 28 6.07 -4.28 -19.05
C GLY A 28 7.43 -3.59 -19.10
N THR A 29 7.90 -3.22 -20.29
CA THR A 29 9.24 -2.66 -20.52
C THR A 29 9.17 -1.39 -21.34
N ILE A 30 9.86 -0.34 -20.87
CA ILE A 30 10.09 0.86 -21.66
C ILE A 30 11.32 0.63 -22.52
N THR A 31 11.14 0.67 -23.84
CA THR A 31 12.24 0.57 -24.83
C THR A 31 12.57 1.94 -25.36
N ASN A 32 13.81 2.38 -25.22
CA ASN A 32 14.31 3.64 -25.77
C ASN A 32 15.45 3.34 -26.76
N THR A 33 15.27 3.77 -28.00
CA THR A 33 16.26 3.62 -29.07
C THR A 33 16.77 4.99 -29.50
N ALA A 34 18.08 5.19 -29.45
CA ALA A 34 18.75 6.36 -30.00
C ALA A 34 19.47 5.99 -31.30
N VAL A 35 19.37 6.89 -32.30
CA VAL A 35 20.01 6.74 -33.58
C VAL A 35 20.79 8.02 -33.89
N ALA A 36 22.05 7.89 -34.27
CA ALA A 36 22.85 8.99 -34.80
C ALA A 36 22.97 8.89 -36.34
N THR A 37 22.93 10.04 -37.03
CA THR A 37 23.11 10.08 -38.47
C THR A 37 24.01 11.26 -38.85
N SER A 38 24.77 11.11 -39.93
CA SER A 38 25.63 12.15 -40.49
C SER A 38 25.51 12.19 -42.00
N THR A 39 25.77 13.35 -42.60
CA THR A 39 25.99 13.48 -44.05
C THR A 39 27.40 13.03 -44.47
N THR A 40 28.34 13.00 -43.54
CA THR A 40 29.66 12.41 -43.77
C THR A 40 29.53 10.88 -43.72
N PRO A 41 30.12 10.15 -44.72
CA PRO A 41 30.08 8.69 -44.72
C PRO A 41 30.66 8.11 -43.42
N ASP A 42 29.94 7.18 -42.82
CA ASP A 42 30.36 6.44 -41.66
C ASP A 42 30.93 5.09 -42.09
N THR A 43 32.10 4.74 -41.55
CA THR A 43 32.77 3.49 -41.88
C THR A 43 32.23 2.28 -41.12
N ASN A 44 31.47 2.52 -40.04
CA ASN A 44 30.83 1.49 -39.22
C ASN A 44 29.41 1.86 -38.80
N PRO A 45 28.45 1.92 -39.71
CA PRO A 45 27.09 2.36 -39.41
C PRO A 45 26.35 1.45 -38.41
N GLY A 46 26.91 0.29 -38.04
CA GLY A 46 26.30 -0.64 -37.10
C GLY A 46 26.32 -0.16 -35.66
N ASP A 47 27.18 0.79 -35.29
CA ASP A 47 27.29 1.36 -33.94
C ASP A 47 26.51 2.68 -33.76
N ASN A 48 25.81 3.09 -34.81
CA ASN A 48 25.01 4.33 -34.83
C ASN A 48 23.65 4.20 -34.15
N THR A 49 23.30 3.01 -33.66
CA THR A 49 22.02 2.74 -33.01
C THR A 49 22.27 2.03 -31.69
N ASN A 50 21.64 2.53 -30.64
CA ASN A 50 21.63 1.85 -29.35
C ASN A 50 20.23 1.83 -28.76
N THR A 51 19.86 0.69 -28.18
CA THR A 51 18.56 0.47 -27.55
C THR A 51 18.76 0.05 -26.09
N ILE A 52 18.01 0.69 -25.21
CA ILE A 52 17.97 0.36 -23.78
C ILE A 52 16.56 -0.06 -23.43
N GLU A 53 16.43 -1.16 -22.71
CA GLU A 53 15.20 -1.66 -22.15
C GLU A 53 15.19 -1.47 -20.63
N THR A 54 14.12 -0.86 -20.11
CA THR A 54 13.95 -0.61 -18.68
C THR A 54 12.64 -1.24 -18.23
N PRO A 55 12.66 -2.25 -17.36
CA PRO A 55 11.44 -2.86 -16.85
C PRO A 55 10.68 -1.84 -15.99
N VAL A 56 9.36 -1.83 -16.12
CA VAL A 56 8.46 -1.03 -15.31
C VAL A 56 7.96 -1.90 -14.17
N VAL A 57 8.21 -1.48 -12.95
CA VAL A 57 7.67 -2.12 -11.74
C VAL A 57 6.44 -1.31 -11.31
N GLN A 58 5.30 -1.97 -11.27
CA GLN A 58 4.08 -1.41 -10.69
C GLN A 58 4.27 -1.21 -9.19
N SER A 59 3.74 -0.13 -8.66
CA SER A 59 3.74 0.17 -7.23
C SER A 59 2.37 0.65 -6.78
N ALA A 60 2.06 0.42 -5.52
CA ALA A 60 0.85 0.90 -4.85
C ALA A 60 1.22 1.88 -3.72
N ASP A 61 0.24 2.45 -3.09
CA ASP A 61 0.37 3.22 -1.83
C ASP A 61 -0.83 2.85 -0.96
N LEU A 62 -0.66 1.79 -0.18
CA LEU A 62 -1.66 1.32 0.77
C LEU A 62 -1.57 2.15 2.05
N SER A 63 -2.71 2.38 2.65
CA SER A 63 -2.79 2.94 3.98
C SER A 63 -3.84 2.22 4.81
N ILE A 64 -3.66 2.19 6.14
CA ILE A 64 -4.66 1.64 7.04
C ILE A 64 -5.04 2.68 8.09
N THR A 65 -6.35 2.81 8.32
CA THR A 65 -6.89 3.56 9.45
C THR A 65 -7.63 2.61 10.38
N LYS A 66 -7.66 2.95 11.66
CA LYS A 66 -8.30 2.16 12.71
C LYS A 66 -9.02 3.07 13.68
N THR A 67 -10.26 2.72 14.02
CA THR A 67 -11.05 3.40 15.05
C THR A 67 -11.68 2.36 15.97
N ALA A 68 -12.07 2.78 17.18
CA ALA A 68 -12.75 1.93 18.15
C ALA A 68 -14.14 2.49 18.47
N CYS A 69 -15.11 1.61 18.65
CA CYS A 69 -16.44 1.96 19.13
C CYS A 69 -16.88 0.93 20.20
N PRO A 70 -17.24 1.39 21.40
CA PRO A 70 -17.12 2.77 21.91
C PRO A 70 -15.66 3.25 22.03
N GLU A 71 -15.44 4.56 22.12
CA GLU A 71 -14.08 5.16 22.30
C GLU A 71 -13.44 4.76 23.62
N CYS A 72 -14.25 4.44 24.64
CA CYS A 72 -13.80 3.89 25.90
C CYS A 72 -14.40 2.50 26.08
N ALA A 73 -13.56 1.52 26.37
CA ALA A 73 -13.99 0.14 26.59
C ALA A 73 -14.68 -0.02 27.95
N VAL A 74 -15.66 -0.90 28.01
CA VAL A 74 -16.36 -1.27 29.25
C VAL A 74 -16.29 -2.78 29.41
N ARG A 75 -15.88 -3.27 30.59
CA ARG A 75 -15.81 -4.71 30.86
C ARG A 75 -17.14 -5.39 30.63
N CYS A 76 -17.11 -6.62 30.10
CA CYS A 76 -18.27 -7.40 29.71
C CYS A 76 -19.12 -6.80 28.56
N GLN A 77 -18.67 -5.72 27.93
CA GLN A 77 -19.31 -5.09 26.80
C GLN A 77 -18.55 -5.36 25.50
N MET A 78 -19.23 -5.19 24.37
CA MET A 78 -18.62 -5.28 23.04
C MET A 78 -17.72 -4.08 22.78
N LEU A 79 -16.53 -4.33 22.25
CA LEU A 79 -15.65 -3.35 21.64
C LEU A 79 -15.44 -3.74 20.18
N THR A 80 -15.69 -2.80 19.29
CA THR A 80 -15.55 -3.02 17.85
C THR A 80 -14.49 -2.07 17.28
N TYR A 81 -13.52 -2.62 16.58
CA TYR A 81 -12.57 -1.89 15.77
C TYR A 81 -13.04 -1.85 14.32
N THR A 82 -12.98 -0.68 13.70
CA THR A 82 -13.19 -0.49 12.28
C THR A 82 -11.85 -0.28 11.62
N LEU A 83 -11.46 -1.19 10.74
CA LEU A 83 -10.23 -1.16 9.95
C LEU A 83 -10.60 -0.75 8.53
N THR A 84 -10.02 0.34 8.02
CA THR A 84 -10.23 0.74 6.63
C THR A 84 -8.88 0.81 5.94
N VAL A 85 -8.73 0.02 4.88
CA VAL A 85 -7.57 0.00 3.99
C VAL A 85 -7.93 0.76 2.72
N TYR A 86 -7.03 1.61 2.26
CA TYR A 86 -7.18 2.40 1.05
C TYR A 86 -5.92 2.30 0.20
N ASN A 87 -6.08 2.20 -1.12
CA ASN A 87 -4.99 2.25 -2.08
C ASN A 87 -4.99 3.61 -2.80
N ALA A 88 -4.03 4.48 -2.48
CA ALA A 88 -3.85 5.76 -3.18
C ALA A 88 -3.25 5.59 -4.59
N GLY A 89 -2.81 4.40 -4.94
CA GLY A 89 -2.23 4.09 -6.25
C GLY A 89 -0.71 4.35 -6.30
N PRO A 90 -0.08 4.43 -7.47
CA PRO A 90 -0.69 4.49 -8.82
C PRO A 90 -1.19 3.17 -9.38
N GLY A 91 -0.66 2.02 -8.94
CA GLY A 91 -1.02 0.70 -9.44
C GLY A 91 -1.96 -0.06 -8.51
N THR A 92 -2.46 -1.20 -9.00
CA THR A 92 -3.23 -2.14 -8.20
C THR A 92 -2.33 -2.83 -7.17
N ALA A 93 -2.78 -2.85 -5.92
CA ALA A 93 -2.15 -3.65 -4.88
C ALA A 93 -2.67 -5.08 -4.94
N GLU A 94 -1.77 -6.05 -5.10
CA GLU A 94 -2.11 -7.47 -5.20
C GLU A 94 -1.84 -8.20 -3.89
N GLN A 95 -2.63 -9.23 -3.58
CA GLN A 95 -2.52 -10.02 -2.35
C GLN A 95 -2.59 -9.17 -1.08
N VAL A 96 -3.43 -8.13 -1.10
CA VAL A 96 -3.61 -7.24 0.05
C VAL A 96 -4.11 -8.04 1.24
N THR A 97 -3.38 -7.94 2.35
CA THR A 97 -3.70 -8.65 3.59
C THR A 97 -3.71 -7.67 4.75
N ILE A 98 -4.79 -7.70 5.51
CA ILE A 98 -4.91 -6.99 6.80
C ILE A 98 -4.48 -7.96 7.89
N THR A 99 -3.61 -7.51 8.81
CA THR A 99 -3.25 -8.22 10.03
C THR A 99 -3.64 -7.38 11.24
N ASP A 100 -4.26 -8.02 12.22
CA ASP A 100 -4.67 -7.38 13.48
C ASP A 100 -4.68 -8.48 14.57
N MET A 101 -3.62 -8.53 15.35
CA MET A 101 -3.56 -9.46 16.49
C MET A 101 -4.46 -8.92 17.59
N ALA A 102 -5.64 -9.52 17.72
CA ALA A 102 -6.61 -9.10 18.74
C ALA A 102 -5.96 -9.11 20.13
N PRO A 103 -6.14 -8.03 20.92
CA PRO A 103 -5.62 -7.96 22.29
C PRO A 103 -6.17 -9.08 23.17
N GLU A 104 -5.38 -9.53 24.14
CA GLU A 104 -5.76 -10.58 25.09
C GLU A 104 -6.97 -10.20 25.95
N GLU A 105 -7.22 -8.90 26.10
CA GLU A 105 -8.37 -8.33 26.80
C GLU A 105 -9.69 -8.52 26.04
N LEU A 106 -9.67 -9.03 24.79
CA LEU A 106 -10.86 -9.29 24.01
C LEU A 106 -11.15 -10.78 23.88
N LEU A 107 -12.33 -11.17 24.29
CA LEU A 107 -12.83 -12.53 24.21
C LEU A 107 -13.78 -12.71 23.00
N ARG A 108 -13.79 -13.92 22.43
CA ARG A 108 -14.69 -14.31 21.33
C ARG A 108 -14.64 -13.36 20.15
N VAL A 109 -13.42 -13.05 19.70
CA VAL A 109 -13.19 -12.08 18.64
C VAL A 109 -13.69 -12.63 17.29
N GLY A 110 -14.53 -11.85 16.64
CA GLY A 110 -15.02 -12.09 15.29
C GLY A 110 -14.76 -10.92 14.37
N TYR A 111 -14.92 -11.14 13.06
CA TYR A 111 -14.84 -10.10 12.05
C TYR A 111 -16.04 -10.10 11.12
N SER A 112 -16.30 -8.97 10.50
CA SER A 112 -17.33 -8.77 9.48
C SER A 112 -16.81 -7.88 8.35
N THR A 113 -17.20 -8.21 7.12
CA THR A 113 -16.91 -7.41 5.90
C THR A 113 -18.18 -6.85 5.26
N ASP A 114 -19.34 -7.04 5.91
CA ASP A 114 -20.67 -6.64 5.43
C ASP A 114 -21.41 -5.74 6.44
N CYS A 115 -20.67 -4.81 7.04
CA CYS A 115 -21.19 -3.84 8.02
C CYS A 115 -21.83 -4.49 9.27
N GLY A 116 -21.32 -5.65 9.67
CA GLY A 116 -21.79 -6.33 10.89
C GLY A 116 -23.00 -7.24 10.68
N MET A 117 -23.45 -7.48 9.44
CA MET A 117 -24.57 -8.38 9.17
C MET A 117 -24.21 -9.85 9.41
N ARG A 118 -22.96 -10.24 9.13
CA ARG A 118 -22.44 -11.59 9.35
C ARG A 118 -21.11 -11.51 10.06
N TRP A 119 -20.90 -12.38 11.03
CA TRP A 119 -19.66 -12.47 11.80
C TRP A 119 -19.03 -13.85 11.64
N GLN A 120 -17.71 -13.85 11.46
CA GLN A 120 -16.87 -15.03 11.39
C GLN A 120 -15.79 -14.95 12.48
N MET A 121 -15.23 -16.09 12.88
CA MET A 121 -14.15 -16.10 13.86
C MET A 121 -12.93 -15.39 13.31
N TRP A 122 -12.37 -14.45 14.08
CA TRP A 122 -11.15 -13.77 13.72
C TRP A 122 -9.93 -14.66 13.92
N GLN A 123 -9.06 -14.74 12.91
CA GLN A 123 -7.84 -15.56 12.91
C GLN A 123 -6.56 -14.71 12.95
N GLY A 124 -6.66 -13.41 13.23
CA GLY A 124 -5.53 -12.47 13.25
C GLY A 124 -5.21 -11.85 11.89
N SER A 125 -5.82 -12.30 10.80
CA SER A 125 -5.63 -11.73 9.47
C SER A 125 -6.84 -11.93 8.56
N TYR A 126 -6.93 -11.07 7.53
CA TYR A 126 -7.93 -11.15 6.48
C TYR A 126 -7.30 -10.85 5.12
N LEU A 127 -7.45 -11.78 4.17
CA LEU A 127 -7.01 -11.58 2.79
C LEU A 127 -8.09 -10.81 2.03
N VAL A 128 -7.78 -9.57 1.65
CA VAL A 128 -8.62 -8.70 0.81
C VAL A 128 -8.56 -9.15 -0.65
N GLY A 129 -7.37 -9.55 -1.11
CA GLY A 129 -7.09 -9.83 -2.53
C GLY A 129 -6.50 -8.62 -3.24
N SER A 130 -7.01 -8.29 -4.44
CA SER A 130 -6.56 -7.14 -5.21
C SER A 130 -7.34 -5.89 -4.81
N LEU A 131 -6.68 -4.75 -4.73
CA LEU A 131 -7.28 -3.44 -4.43
C LEU A 131 -6.78 -2.42 -5.47
N ALA A 132 -7.68 -1.96 -6.34
CA ALA A 132 -7.34 -1.01 -7.40
C ALA A 132 -7.03 0.40 -6.83
N PRO A 133 -6.34 1.27 -7.60
CA PRO A 133 -6.15 2.66 -7.22
C PRO A 133 -7.46 3.38 -6.92
N GLY A 134 -7.54 4.05 -5.77
CA GLY A 134 -8.73 4.76 -5.31
C GLY A 134 -9.76 3.88 -4.60
N GLU A 135 -9.56 2.58 -4.51
CA GLU A 135 -10.46 1.68 -3.80
C GLU A 135 -10.13 1.60 -2.30
N ALA A 136 -11.17 1.32 -1.52
CA ALA A 136 -11.09 1.08 -0.09
C ALA A 136 -11.89 -0.16 0.32
N VAL A 137 -11.38 -0.85 1.35
CA VAL A 137 -12.06 -1.97 1.99
C VAL A 137 -12.15 -1.72 3.48
N THR A 138 -13.31 -2.02 4.07
CA THR A 138 -13.53 -1.91 5.52
C THR A 138 -13.81 -3.27 6.12
N VAL A 139 -13.13 -3.57 7.22
CA VAL A 139 -13.31 -4.78 8.03
C VAL A 139 -13.61 -4.35 9.46
N LEU A 140 -14.66 -4.91 10.04
CA LEU A 140 -14.97 -4.78 11.46
C LEU A 140 -14.34 -5.96 12.21
N VAL A 141 -13.66 -5.68 13.32
CA VAL A 141 -13.16 -6.69 14.26
C VAL A 141 -13.76 -6.39 15.62
N SER A 142 -14.48 -7.34 16.22
CA SER A 142 -15.24 -7.10 17.45
C SER A 142 -15.05 -8.25 18.43
N GLY A 143 -14.97 -7.90 19.72
CA GLY A 143 -14.90 -8.86 20.81
C GLY A 143 -15.53 -8.33 22.09
N ILE A 144 -15.69 -9.19 23.07
CA ILE A 144 -16.19 -8.83 24.41
C ILE A 144 -14.99 -8.50 25.28
N VAL A 145 -14.98 -7.33 25.91
CA VAL A 145 -13.93 -6.94 26.88
C VAL A 145 -13.95 -7.88 28.07
N ASP A 146 -12.82 -8.51 28.38
CA ASP A 146 -12.67 -9.43 29.49
C ASP A 146 -13.11 -8.77 30.81
N PRO A 147 -13.88 -9.46 31.65
CA PRO A 147 -14.24 -8.97 32.99
C PRO A 147 -13.05 -8.60 33.87
N CYS A 148 -11.91 -9.25 33.65
CA CYS A 148 -10.67 -9.06 34.42
C CYS A 148 -9.67 -8.12 33.70
N ALA A 149 -10.02 -7.57 32.53
CA ALA A 149 -9.13 -6.68 31.80
C ALA A 149 -8.69 -5.49 32.67
N ALA A 150 -7.40 -5.18 32.64
CA ALA A 150 -6.80 -4.13 33.46
C ALA A 150 -5.90 -3.23 32.60
N GLY A 151 -5.99 -1.93 32.81
CA GLY A 151 -5.24 -0.95 32.00
C GLY A 151 -5.86 -0.71 30.62
N PRO A 152 -5.23 0.13 29.81
CA PRO A 152 -5.71 0.41 28.45
C PRO A 152 -5.52 -0.79 27.53
N ILE A 153 -6.45 -0.98 26.60
CA ILE A 153 -6.35 -1.96 25.53
C ILE A 153 -5.56 -1.33 24.38
N VAL A 154 -4.39 -1.90 24.06
CA VAL A 154 -3.55 -1.45 22.95
C VAL A 154 -3.73 -2.42 21.79
N ASN A 155 -4.15 -1.91 20.65
CA ASN A 155 -4.38 -2.74 19.46
C ASN A 155 -3.75 -2.12 18.20
N THR A 156 -2.94 -2.93 17.50
CA THR A 156 -2.22 -2.53 16.29
C THR A 156 -2.70 -3.35 15.10
N ALA A 157 -3.07 -2.66 14.03
CA ALA A 157 -3.35 -3.27 12.74
C ALA A 157 -2.31 -2.85 11.71
N ALA A 158 -2.05 -3.73 10.75
CA ALA A 158 -1.18 -3.47 9.62
C ALA A 158 -1.81 -3.97 8.32
N VAL A 159 -1.40 -3.37 7.20
CA VAL A 159 -1.72 -3.83 5.84
C VAL A 159 -0.44 -4.13 5.09
N SER A 160 -0.48 -5.14 4.23
CA SER A 160 0.63 -5.51 3.33
C SER A 160 0.10 -5.96 1.98
N SER A 161 0.95 -5.94 0.96
CA SER A 161 0.67 -6.48 -0.37
C SER A 161 1.92 -7.10 -0.99
N SER A 162 1.76 -7.88 -2.07
CA SER A 162 2.87 -8.32 -2.91
C SER A 162 3.36 -7.23 -3.87
N THR A 163 2.53 -6.22 -4.15
CA THR A 163 2.92 -5.03 -4.91
C THR A 163 3.75 -4.11 -4.03
N PRO A 164 4.92 -3.62 -4.50
CA PRO A 164 5.73 -2.66 -3.75
C PRO A 164 4.93 -1.43 -3.34
N ASP A 165 5.06 -1.02 -2.09
CA ASP A 165 4.40 0.15 -1.53
C ASP A 165 5.34 1.36 -1.52
N LEU A 166 4.84 2.52 -1.97
CA LEU A 166 5.64 3.75 -2.07
C LEU A 166 5.82 4.45 -0.71
N ASN A 167 4.92 4.17 0.24
CA ASN A 167 4.91 4.82 1.55
C ASN A 167 4.57 3.84 2.68
N PRO A 168 5.42 2.86 2.97
CA PRO A 168 5.11 1.83 3.97
C PRO A 168 4.92 2.36 5.41
N ALA A 169 5.19 3.64 5.65
CA ALA A 169 5.00 4.26 6.96
C ALA A 169 3.52 4.44 7.36
N ASN A 170 2.59 4.46 6.39
CA ASN A 170 1.15 4.58 6.63
C ASN A 170 0.42 3.21 6.65
N ASN A 171 1.18 2.11 6.59
CA ASN A 171 0.67 0.74 6.56
C ASN A 171 0.40 0.15 7.94
N THR A 172 0.57 0.91 9.00
CA THR A 172 0.36 0.45 10.38
C THR A 172 -0.36 1.52 11.19
N MET A 173 -1.34 1.10 11.99
CA MET A 173 -2.08 1.97 12.89
C MET A 173 -2.27 1.30 14.25
N THR A 174 -1.88 2.01 15.31
CA THR A 174 -2.09 1.60 16.70
C THR A 174 -3.09 2.54 17.36
N ILE A 175 -4.06 1.99 18.08
CA ILE A 175 -4.94 2.76 18.95
C ILE A 175 -4.89 2.23 20.37
N ILE A 176 -5.13 3.13 21.31
CA ILE A 176 -5.21 2.85 22.74
C ILE A 176 -6.64 3.17 23.16
N THR A 177 -7.31 2.18 23.76
CA THR A 177 -8.70 2.31 24.22
C THR A 177 -8.69 2.18 25.74
N GLU A 178 -9.04 3.24 26.44
CA GLU A 178 -9.13 3.25 27.90
C GLU A 178 -10.29 2.38 28.38
N ILE A 179 -10.08 1.64 29.48
CA ILE A 179 -11.15 0.88 30.12
C ILE A 179 -11.80 1.73 31.21
N GLN A 180 -13.07 2.04 30.99
CA GLN A 180 -13.89 2.67 32.02
C GLN A 180 -14.34 1.65 33.06
N ASN A 181 -14.19 1.97 34.33
CA ASN A 181 -14.89 1.24 35.37
C ASN A 181 -16.38 1.57 35.23
N PRO A 182 -17.29 0.59 35.09
CA PRO A 182 -18.69 0.89 35.26
C PRO A 182 -18.83 1.48 36.66
N CYS A 183 -19.43 2.66 36.76
CA CYS A 183 -19.81 3.19 38.09
C CYS A 183 -20.62 2.09 38.76
N CYS A 184 -20.09 1.52 39.84
CA CYS A 184 -20.89 0.67 40.70
C CYS A 184 -21.97 1.57 41.24
N CYS A 185 -23.17 1.53 40.60
CA CYS A 185 -24.36 1.99 41.26
C CYS A 185 -24.62 1.00 42.39
N CYS A 186 -24.24 1.41 43.62
CA CYS A 186 -24.72 0.78 44.83
C CYS A 186 -26.22 0.98 44.96
#